data_4f2877d7f17b07a29d94bfc57700d3b2
#
_entry.id   4f2877d7f17b07a29d94bfc57700d3b2
#
_cell.length_a   1.000
_cell.length_b   1.000
_cell.length_c   1.000
_cell.angle_alpha   90.00
_cell.angle_beta   90.00
_cell.angle_gamma   90.00
#
_symmetry.space_group_name_H-M   'P 1'
#
loop_
_entity.id
_entity.type
_entity.pdbx_description
1 polymer ?
#
loop_
_entity_poly.entity_id
_entity_poly.type
_entity_poly.pdbx_seq_one_letter_code
_entity_poly.pdbx_strand_id
1 'polypeptide(L)'
;MSRRRHDFDHDQIVSISYEKDISINRLHYDKRELADSLSNAELDLIQGIQDFMLEKVSQSQWILEACPTSNIYIGRLNNYHEHPIFRWTPPNRENLNPGGSSNKFGIRTGAVRVCINTDDAGLMPTTLENEHRVIKQCAMIYESVSESDAHQWIETIRRTGVEVFRSNHLNWSNTV
;
A
#
# COMPACT_ATOMS: atom_id res chain seq x y z
N MET A 1 -42.12 -10.72 10.71
CA MET A 1 -41.41 -9.68 9.91
C MET A 1 -40.53 -10.38 8.89
N SER A 2 -41.00 -10.44 7.66
CA SER A 2 -40.33 -11.10 6.53
C SER A 2 -39.23 -10.18 6.01
N ARG A 3 -37.97 -10.59 6.10
CA ARG A 3 -36.86 -9.92 5.40
C ARG A 3 -37.05 -10.19 3.91
N ARG A 4 -37.40 -9.17 3.14
CA ARG A 4 -37.29 -9.19 1.68
C ARG A 4 -35.81 -9.38 1.34
N ARG A 5 -35.46 -10.57 0.81
CA ARG A 5 -34.23 -10.75 0.04
C ARG A 5 -34.39 -9.86 -1.18
N HIS A 6 -33.50 -8.92 -1.40
CA HIS A 6 -33.32 -8.31 -2.70
C HIS A 6 -32.83 -9.45 -3.60
N ASP A 7 -33.69 -9.92 -4.49
CA ASP A 7 -33.27 -10.74 -5.63
C ASP A 7 -32.38 -9.85 -6.49
N PHE A 8 -31.07 -10.02 -6.38
CA PHE A 8 -30.15 -9.54 -7.39
C PHE A 8 -30.47 -10.32 -8.66
N ASP A 9 -30.87 -9.60 -9.70
CA ASP A 9 -31.05 -10.16 -11.02
C ASP A 9 -29.69 -10.62 -11.56
N HIS A 10 -29.35 -11.88 -11.27
CA HIS A 10 -28.09 -12.49 -11.67
C HIS A 10 -27.90 -12.47 -13.20
N ASP A 11 -28.97 -12.45 -13.97
CA ASP A 11 -28.91 -12.44 -15.43
C ASP A 11 -28.42 -11.09 -15.97
N GLN A 12 -28.69 -9.98 -15.30
CA GLN A 12 -28.15 -8.68 -15.70
C GLN A 12 -26.64 -8.54 -15.39
N ILE A 13 -26.15 -9.18 -14.35
CA ILE A 13 -24.71 -9.15 -13.99
C ILE A 13 -23.88 -10.02 -14.91
N VAL A 14 -24.41 -11.19 -15.30
CA VAL A 14 -23.71 -12.16 -16.17
C VAL A 14 -23.68 -11.71 -17.64
N SER A 15 -24.63 -10.86 -18.06
CA SER A 15 -24.70 -10.38 -19.46
C SER A 15 -23.78 -9.20 -19.77
N ILE A 16 -23.13 -8.58 -18.77
CA ILE A 16 -22.17 -7.50 -18.98
C ILE A 16 -20.84 -8.10 -19.40
N SER A 17 -20.54 -8.06 -20.71
CA SER A 17 -19.20 -8.47 -21.19
C SER A 17 -18.14 -7.52 -20.62
N TYR A 18 -16.93 -8.02 -20.39
CA TYR A 18 -15.77 -7.24 -19.92
C TYR A 18 -15.55 -5.96 -20.75
N GLU A 19 -15.77 -6.03 -22.07
CA GLU A 19 -15.71 -4.87 -22.97
C GLU A 19 -16.83 -3.85 -22.72
N LYS A 20 -18.03 -4.31 -22.35
CA LYS A 20 -19.12 -3.41 -21.95
C LYS A 20 -18.83 -2.72 -20.61
N ASP A 21 -18.21 -3.43 -19.67
CA ASP A 21 -17.79 -2.85 -18.39
C ASP A 21 -16.75 -1.74 -18.59
N ILE A 22 -15.78 -1.95 -19.48
CA ILE A 22 -14.80 -0.91 -19.83
C ILE A 22 -15.48 0.28 -20.52
N SER A 23 -16.42 0.03 -21.41
CA SER A 23 -17.14 1.10 -22.12
C SER A 23 -18.11 1.82 -21.20
N ILE A 24 -18.78 1.14 -20.29
CA ILE A 24 -19.65 1.73 -19.26
C ILE A 24 -18.80 2.54 -18.29
N ASN A 25 -17.67 2.02 -17.83
CA ASN A 25 -16.76 2.75 -16.99
C ASN A 25 -16.15 3.98 -17.69
N ARG A 26 -15.82 3.89 -18.98
CA ARG A 26 -15.41 5.07 -19.78
C ARG A 26 -16.53 6.08 -19.98
N LEU A 27 -17.74 5.62 -20.33
CA LEU A 27 -18.92 6.50 -20.49
C LEU A 27 -19.34 7.13 -19.14
N HIS A 28 -19.16 6.43 -18.04
CA HIS A 28 -19.37 6.98 -16.71
C HIS A 28 -18.24 7.91 -16.29
N TYR A 29 -16.98 7.67 -16.69
CA TYR A 29 -15.86 8.56 -16.43
C TYR A 29 -16.07 9.91 -17.14
N ASP A 30 -16.45 9.87 -18.41
CA ASP A 30 -16.70 11.09 -19.18
C ASP A 30 -17.95 11.88 -18.76
N LYS A 31 -18.93 11.20 -18.15
CA LYS A 31 -20.18 11.86 -17.63
C LYS A 31 -20.16 12.10 -16.13
N ARG A 32 -19.26 11.48 -15.39
CA ARG A 32 -19.12 11.61 -13.93
C ARG A 32 -18.19 12.72 -13.47
N GLU A 33 -17.66 13.53 -14.37
CA GLU A 33 -16.85 14.70 -13.99
C GLU A 33 -17.57 15.64 -13.00
N LEU A 34 -18.87 15.47 -12.81
CA LEU A 34 -19.68 16.31 -11.92
C LEU A 34 -20.25 15.56 -10.68
N ALA A 35 -20.30 14.23 -10.67
CA ALA A 35 -21.02 13.51 -9.61
C ALA A 35 -20.13 12.66 -8.68
N ASP A 36 -18.93 12.26 -9.10
CA ASP A 36 -18.03 11.38 -8.36
C ASP A 36 -16.63 11.99 -8.13
N SER A 37 -16.44 13.28 -8.44
CA SER A 37 -15.18 13.94 -8.06
C SER A 37 -15.21 14.22 -6.56
N LEU A 38 -14.37 13.52 -5.81
CA LEU A 38 -14.11 13.88 -4.42
C LEU A 38 -13.64 15.32 -4.37
N SER A 39 -14.28 16.11 -3.54
CA SER A 39 -13.84 17.48 -3.27
C SER A 39 -12.46 17.44 -2.58
N ASN A 40 -11.70 18.52 -2.68
CA ASN A 40 -10.42 18.63 -1.97
C ASN A 40 -10.59 18.42 -0.46
N ALA A 41 -11.70 18.83 0.13
CA ALA A 41 -11.98 18.62 1.55
C ALA A 41 -12.20 17.14 1.89
N GLU A 42 -12.84 16.37 1.01
CA GLU A 42 -13.01 14.93 1.19
C GLU A 42 -11.67 14.19 1.01
N LEU A 43 -10.85 14.58 0.04
CA LEU A 43 -9.49 14.06 -0.13
C LEU A 43 -8.63 14.35 1.10
N ASP A 44 -8.70 15.55 1.63
CA ASP A 44 -8.00 15.96 2.84
C ASP A 44 -8.46 15.17 4.06
N LEU A 45 -9.77 14.93 4.19
CA LEU A 45 -10.32 14.09 5.26
C LEU A 45 -9.82 12.65 5.16
N ILE A 46 -9.88 12.06 3.97
CA ILE A 46 -9.36 10.69 3.73
C ILE A 46 -7.89 10.61 4.07
N GLN A 47 -7.10 11.58 3.64
CA GLN A 47 -5.67 11.64 3.94
C GLN A 47 -5.42 11.78 5.45
N GLY A 48 -6.19 12.62 6.14
CA GLY A 48 -6.10 12.78 7.59
C GLY A 48 -6.46 11.49 8.35
N ILE A 49 -7.49 10.77 7.91
CA ILE A 49 -7.85 9.46 8.48
C ILE A 49 -6.72 8.45 8.26
N GLN A 50 -6.13 8.41 7.08
CA GLN A 50 -5.00 7.53 6.79
C GLN A 50 -3.78 7.87 7.68
N ASP A 51 -3.46 9.14 7.86
CA ASP A 51 -2.36 9.56 8.74
C ASP A 51 -2.64 9.18 10.20
N PHE A 52 -3.88 9.36 10.68
CA PHE A 52 -4.28 8.90 12.00
C PHE A 52 -4.13 7.39 12.19
N MET A 53 -4.55 6.60 11.20
CA MET A 53 -4.40 5.14 11.24
C MET A 53 -2.93 4.72 11.23
N LEU A 54 -2.11 5.34 10.39
CA LEU A 54 -0.67 5.08 10.33
C LEU A 54 0.03 5.45 11.65
N GLU A 55 -0.40 6.54 12.31
CA GLU A 55 0.09 6.89 13.65
C GLU A 55 -0.27 5.82 14.68
N LYS A 56 -1.52 5.30 14.67
CA LYS A 56 -1.90 4.19 15.56
C LYS A 56 -1.08 2.93 15.31
N VAL A 57 -0.81 2.61 14.05
CA VAL A 57 0.04 1.46 13.68
C VAL A 57 1.48 1.69 14.13
N SER A 58 2.05 2.88 13.93
CA SER A 58 3.44 3.20 14.31
C SER A 58 3.67 3.09 15.82
N GLN A 59 2.66 3.40 16.64
CA GLN A 59 2.68 3.28 18.10
C GLN A 59 2.44 1.85 18.60
N SER A 60 2.03 0.95 17.72
CA SER A 60 1.77 -0.45 18.05
C SER A 60 3.00 -1.33 17.81
N GLN A 61 2.88 -2.61 18.14
CA GLN A 61 3.86 -3.64 17.76
C GLN A 61 3.61 -4.22 16.36
N TRP A 62 2.63 -3.71 15.64
CA TRP A 62 2.29 -4.20 14.31
C TRP A 62 3.35 -3.83 13.28
N ILE A 63 3.50 -4.71 12.32
CA ILE A 63 4.39 -4.55 11.18
C ILE A 63 3.52 -4.70 9.93
N LEU A 64 3.63 -3.77 9.01
CA LEU A 64 2.96 -3.87 7.72
C LEU A 64 3.82 -4.69 6.77
N GLU A 65 3.23 -5.67 6.13
CA GLU A 65 3.85 -6.42 5.05
C GLU A 65 3.54 -5.76 3.70
N ALA A 66 4.57 -5.50 2.94
CA ALA A 66 4.50 -4.98 1.58
C ALA A 66 4.89 -6.07 0.60
N CYS A 67 4.04 -6.30 -0.41
CA CYS A 67 4.30 -7.25 -1.50
C CYS A 67 4.26 -6.50 -2.84
N PRO A 68 5.30 -5.72 -3.18
CA PRO A 68 5.26 -4.74 -4.27
C PRO A 68 4.80 -5.29 -5.60
N THR A 69 5.38 -6.40 -6.07
CA THR A 69 5.00 -7.00 -7.35
C THR A 69 3.56 -7.52 -7.31
N SER A 70 3.15 -8.22 -6.27
CA SER A 70 1.77 -8.68 -6.11
C SER A 70 0.78 -7.51 -6.09
N ASN A 71 1.10 -6.44 -5.39
CA ASN A 71 0.24 -5.26 -5.31
C ASN A 71 0.06 -4.56 -6.67
N ILE A 72 1.03 -4.62 -7.58
CA ILE A 72 0.89 -4.16 -8.96
C ILE A 72 0.03 -5.11 -9.77
N TYR A 73 0.26 -6.42 -9.67
CA TYR A 73 -0.47 -7.41 -10.47
C TYR A 73 -1.95 -7.55 -10.08
N ILE A 74 -2.26 -7.46 -8.80
CA ILE A 74 -3.61 -7.65 -8.26
C ILE A 74 -4.29 -6.31 -7.98
N GLY A 75 -3.52 -5.29 -7.57
CA GLY A 75 -4.01 -3.98 -7.22
C GLY A 75 -4.23 -3.05 -8.42
N ARG A 76 -4.49 -1.77 -8.13
CA ARG A 76 -4.64 -0.71 -9.14
C ARG A 76 -3.42 0.18 -9.26
N LEU A 77 -2.26 -0.30 -8.81
CA LEU A 77 -1.01 0.43 -8.95
C LEU A 77 -0.47 0.24 -10.37
N ASN A 78 -0.09 1.32 -11.04
CA ASN A 78 0.51 1.25 -12.36
C ASN A 78 2.03 1.09 -12.28
N ASN A 79 2.64 1.58 -11.20
CA ASN A 79 4.09 1.61 -11.03
C ASN A 79 4.48 1.35 -9.58
N TYR A 80 5.69 0.83 -9.37
CA TYR A 80 6.24 0.55 -8.03
C TYR A 80 6.37 1.80 -7.15
N HIS A 81 6.59 2.98 -7.73
CA HIS A 81 6.69 4.23 -6.97
C HIS A 81 5.35 4.71 -6.38
N GLU A 82 4.21 4.21 -6.89
CA GLU A 82 2.89 4.46 -6.32
C GLU A 82 2.61 3.59 -5.08
N HIS A 83 3.51 2.66 -4.77
CA HIS A 83 3.30 1.73 -3.68
C HIS A 83 3.25 2.47 -2.33
N PRO A 84 2.27 2.19 -1.48
CA PRO A 84 2.06 2.91 -0.21
C PRO A 84 3.22 2.79 0.79
N ILE A 85 4.18 1.91 0.57
CA ILE A 85 5.40 1.77 1.38
C ILE A 85 6.15 3.10 1.53
N PHE A 86 6.17 3.93 0.46
CA PHE A 86 6.83 5.23 0.47
C PHE A 86 6.14 6.24 1.39
N ARG A 87 4.85 6.06 1.66
CA ARG A 87 4.11 6.82 2.64
C ARG A 87 4.18 6.21 4.04
N TRP A 88 4.16 4.89 4.16
CA TRP A 88 4.21 4.19 5.46
C TRP A 88 5.54 4.43 6.16
N THR A 89 6.63 4.30 5.44
CA THR A 89 7.99 4.49 5.90
C THR A 89 8.81 5.24 4.84
N PRO A 90 8.63 6.56 4.67
CA PRO A 90 9.30 7.30 3.61
C PRO A 90 10.82 7.23 3.74
N PRO A 91 11.54 7.06 2.61
CA PRO A 91 13.01 7.02 2.60
C PRO A 91 13.62 8.37 3.02
N ASN A 92 12.98 9.49 2.63
CA ASN A 92 13.30 10.80 3.17
C ASN A 92 12.45 11.07 4.43
N ARG A 93 13.09 11.08 5.60
CA ARG A 93 12.42 11.29 6.88
C ARG A 93 11.80 12.67 7.04
N GLU A 94 12.24 13.67 6.30
CA GLU A 94 11.65 15.01 6.31
C GLU A 94 10.19 15.00 5.85
N ASN A 95 9.81 14.03 5.04
CA ASN A 95 8.42 13.83 4.61
C ASN A 95 7.46 13.54 5.79
N LEU A 96 7.98 13.11 6.95
CA LEU A 96 7.22 12.91 8.19
C LEU A 96 7.14 14.14 9.08
N ASN A 97 7.87 15.20 8.78
CA ASN A 97 7.72 16.47 9.51
C ASN A 97 6.30 17.01 9.32
N PRO A 98 5.73 17.73 10.31
CA PRO A 98 4.43 18.37 10.15
C PRO A 98 4.37 19.24 8.89
N GLY A 99 3.39 18.99 8.04
CA GLY A 99 3.26 19.63 6.72
C GLY A 99 4.03 18.93 5.58
N GLY A 100 4.81 17.91 5.87
CA GLY A 100 5.50 17.08 4.85
C GLY A 100 4.54 16.21 4.04
N SER A 101 5.02 15.70 2.90
CA SER A 101 4.21 14.93 1.95
C SER A 101 3.54 13.69 2.54
N SER A 102 4.15 13.07 3.55
CA SER A 102 3.61 11.92 4.27
C SER A 102 2.97 12.26 5.62
N ASN A 103 2.86 13.55 5.96
CA ASN A 103 2.29 14.04 7.22
C ASN A 103 1.71 15.46 7.08
N LYS A 104 0.84 15.63 6.10
CA LYS A 104 0.25 16.95 5.76
C LYS A 104 -0.37 17.65 6.96
N PHE A 105 -1.02 16.91 7.85
CA PHE A 105 -1.75 17.45 9.00
C PHE A 105 -0.97 17.43 10.32
N GLY A 106 0.27 17.00 10.31
CA GLY A 106 1.10 16.91 11.52
C GLY A 106 0.64 15.87 12.54
N ILE A 107 -0.12 14.87 12.09
CA ILE A 107 -0.70 13.82 12.95
C ILE A 107 0.33 12.74 13.27
N ARG A 108 1.22 12.45 12.32
CA ARG A 108 2.20 11.38 12.44
C ARG A 108 3.42 11.81 13.22
N THR A 109 3.90 10.94 14.11
CA THR A 109 5.13 11.15 14.90
C THR A 109 6.29 10.29 14.41
N GLY A 110 6.00 9.26 13.57
CA GLY A 110 7.03 8.35 13.08
C GLY A 110 6.61 7.51 11.88
N ALA A 111 7.61 6.79 11.39
CA ALA A 111 7.42 5.79 10.33
C ALA A 111 6.79 4.52 10.91
N VAL A 112 6.03 3.83 10.07
CA VAL A 112 5.52 2.49 10.40
C VAL A 112 6.63 1.47 10.18
N ARG A 113 6.68 0.45 11.02
CA ARG A 113 7.55 -0.72 10.79
C ARG A 113 7.01 -1.54 9.62
N VAL A 114 7.87 -1.81 8.64
CA VAL A 114 7.48 -2.50 7.41
C VAL A 114 8.46 -3.63 7.13
N CYS A 115 7.97 -4.73 6.59
CA CYS A 115 8.79 -5.74 5.91
C CYS A 115 8.32 -5.91 4.46
N ILE A 116 9.19 -6.42 3.61
CA ILE A 116 8.90 -6.73 2.21
C ILE A 116 8.85 -8.24 2.04
N ASN A 117 7.87 -8.71 1.27
CA ASN A 117 7.71 -10.11 0.90
C ASN A 117 7.31 -10.23 -0.58
N THR A 118 7.29 -11.45 -1.10
CA THR A 118 6.91 -11.78 -2.48
C THR A 118 5.43 -12.07 -2.64
N ASP A 119 4.69 -12.26 -1.53
CA ASP A 119 3.39 -12.92 -1.53
C ASP A 119 3.55 -14.38 -2.04
N ASP A 120 2.73 -14.84 -2.96
CA ASP A 120 2.83 -16.16 -3.53
C ASP A 120 3.96 -16.23 -4.58
N ALA A 121 5.12 -16.71 -4.16
CA ALA A 121 6.29 -16.85 -5.03
C ALA A 121 6.10 -17.88 -6.17
N GLY A 122 5.04 -18.70 -6.10
CA GLY A 122 4.67 -19.63 -7.18
C GLY A 122 3.87 -18.94 -8.29
N LEU A 123 3.17 -17.84 -7.98
CA LEU A 123 2.35 -17.09 -8.91
C LEU A 123 2.99 -15.77 -9.34
N MET A 124 3.66 -15.09 -8.42
CA MET A 124 4.28 -13.79 -8.70
C MET A 124 5.68 -13.99 -9.29
N PRO A 125 5.96 -13.38 -10.48
CA PRO A 125 7.24 -13.57 -11.18
C PRO A 125 8.35 -12.71 -10.55
N THR A 126 8.62 -12.92 -9.27
CA THR A 126 9.59 -12.14 -8.50
C THR A 126 10.33 -12.98 -7.48
N THR A 127 11.35 -12.39 -6.88
CA THR A 127 12.10 -12.93 -5.75
C THR A 127 12.20 -11.88 -4.66
N LEU A 128 12.44 -12.30 -3.42
CA LEU A 128 12.59 -11.37 -2.30
C LEU A 128 13.70 -10.32 -2.53
N GLU A 129 14.80 -10.74 -3.14
CA GLU A 129 15.88 -9.83 -3.53
C GLU A 129 15.40 -8.80 -4.58
N ASN A 130 14.63 -9.26 -5.56
CA ASN A 130 14.11 -8.39 -6.61
C ASN A 130 13.13 -7.35 -6.05
N GLU A 131 12.24 -7.75 -5.14
CA GLU A 131 11.33 -6.83 -4.45
C GLU A 131 12.08 -5.69 -3.74
N HIS A 132 13.10 -6.03 -2.95
CA HIS A 132 13.93 -5.04 -2.27
C HIS A 132 14.69 -4.14 -3.27
N ARG A 133 15.22 -4.72 -4.35
CA ARG A 133 15.97 -3.98 -5.38
C ARG A 133 15.08 -2.97 -6.10
N VAL A 134 13.89 -3.37 -6.51
CA VAL A 134 12.97 -2.50 -7.24
C VAL A 134 12.51 -1.33 -6.36
N ILE A 135 12.14 -1.59 -5.12
CA ILE A 135 11.73 -0.54 -4.18
C ILE A 135 12.88 0.40 -3.86
N LYS A 136 14.12 -0.11 -3.68
CA LYS A 136 15.32 0.74 -3.53
C LYS A 136 15.52 1.65 -4.75
N GLN A 137 15.40 1.12 -5.96
CA GLN A 137 15.54 1.92 -7.19
C GLN A 137 14.48 3.02 -7.28
N CYS A 138 13.23 2.70 -6.93
CA CYS A 138 12.16 3.70 -6.88
C CYS A 138 12.46 4.82 -5.88
N ALA A 139 13.00 4.51 -4.70
CA ALA A 139 13.40 5.50 -3.72
C ALA A 139 14.45 6.48 -4.31
N MET A 140 15.44 5.97 -5.02
CA MET A 140 16.48 6.80 -5.63
C MET A 140 15.94 7.69 -6.74
N ILE A 141 15.03 7.16 -7.58
CA ILE A 141 14.56 7.86 -8.78
C ILE A 141 13.46 8.87 -8.44
N TYR A 142 12.50 8.50 -7.59
CA TYR A 142 11.28 9.28 -7.37
C TYR A 142 11.26 10.05 -6.04
N GLU A 143 11.97 9.56 -5.01
CA GLU A 143 12.06 10.23 -3.72
C GLU A 143 13.33 11.07 -3.56
N SER A 144 14.15 11.13 -4.62
CA SER A 144 15.37 11.96 -4.68
C SER A 144 16.35 11.74 -3.51
N VAL A 145 16.42 10.51 -3.00
CA VAL A 145 17.39 10.15 -1.95
C VAL A 145 18.67 9.60 -2.56
N SER A 146 19.79 9.79 -1.85
CA SER A 146 21.07 9.25 -2.29
C SER A 146 21.06 7.70 -2.30
N GLU A 147 21.97 7.11 -3.06
CA GLU A 147 22.13 5.64 -3.07
C GLU A 147 22.43 5.09 -1.68
N SER A 148 23.24 5.80 -0.90
CA SER A 148 23.58 5.45 0.48
C SER A 148 22.34 5.44 1.37
N ASP A 149 21.52 6.49 1.30
CA ASP A 149 20.33 6.62 2.11
C ASP A 149 19.27 5.59 1.71
N ALA A 150 19.08 5.36 0.41
CA ALA A 150 18.20 4.33 -0.09
C ALA A 150 18.64 2.93 0.34
N HIS A 151 19.97 2.69 0.39
CA HIS A 151 20.51 1.42 0.88
C HIS A 151 20.26 1.24 2.39
N GLN A 152 20.52 2.26 3.18
CA GLN A 152 20.25 2.22 4.63
C GLN A 152 18.77 2.03 4.94
N TRP A 153 17.91 2.71 4.19
CA TRP A 153 16.46 2.61 4.32
C TRP A 153 15.96 1.20 4.00
N ILE A 154 16.34 0.62 2.85
CA ILE A 154 15.89 -0.70 2.45
C ILE A 154 16.46 -1.80 3.37
N GLU A 155 17.67 -1.60 3.89
CA GLU A 155 18.27 -2.52 4.86
C GLU A 155 17.51 -2.51 6.20
N THR A 156 16.98 -1.37 6.62
CA THR A 156 16.11 -1.28 7.81
C THR A 156 14.84 -2.10 7.61
N ILE A 157 14.21 -2.02 6.44
CA ILE A 157 13.04 -2.81 6.07
C ILE A 157 13.37 -4.31 6.06
N ARG A 158 14.50 -4.68 5.44
CA ARG A 158 14.97 -6.06 5.41
C ARG A 158 15.21 -6.62 6.81
N ARG A 159 15.83 -5.85 7.69
CA ARG A 159 16.07 -6.27 9.09
C ARG A 159 14.76 -6.51 9.83
N THR A 160 13.76 -5.67 9.63
CA THR A 160 12.42 -5.89 10.21
C THR A 160 11.86 -7.27 9.81
N GLY A 161 11.94 -7.63 8.54
CA GLY A 161 11.49 -8.95 8.06
C GLY A 161 12.27 -10.11 8.69
N VAL A 162 13.60 -9.97 8.80
CA VAL A 162 14.46 -10.99 9.46
C VAL A 162 14.13 -11.13 10.95
N GLU A 163 13.87 -10.03 11.65
CA GLU A 163 13.48 -10.06 13.06
C GLU A 163 12.15 -10.78 13.26
N VAL A 164 11.15 -10.50 12.43
CA VAL A 164 9.85 -11.19 12.46
C VAL A 164 10.01 -12.68 12.22
N PHE A 165 10.74 -13.05 11.18
CA PHE A 165 10.99 -14.46 10.84
C PHE A 165 11.66 -15.19 12.01
N ARG A 166 12.73 -14.62 12.58
CA ARG A 166 13.46 -15.22 13.70
C ARG A 166 12.59 -15.34 14.94
N SER A 167 11.84 -14.31 15.29
CA SER A 167 10.96 -14.32 16.45
C SER A 167 9.89 -15.41 16.35
N ASN A 168 9.26 -15.52 15.18
CA ASN A 168 8.24 -16.54 14.95
C ASN A 168 8.83 -17.96 14.96
N HIS A 169 10.00 -18.14 14.35
CA HIS A 169 10.66 -19.44 14.31
C HIS A 169 11.16 -19.91 15.69
N LEU A 170 11.75 -19.01 16.47
CA LEU A 170 12.20 -19.34 17.83
C LEU A 170 11.01 -19.64 18.77
N ASN A 171 9.93 -18.91 18.63
CA ASN A 171 8.72 -19.18 19.41
C ASN A 171 8.13 -20.54 19.06
N TRP A 172 8.13 -20.93 17.79
CA TRP A 172 7.64 -22.25 17.36
C TRP A 172 8.56 -23.38 17.86
N SER A 173 9.88 -23.22 17.78
CA SER A 173 10.83 -24.26 18.24
C SER A 173 10.82 -24.47 19.75
N ASN A 174 10.36 -23.49 20.53
CA ASN A 174 10.24 -23.60 21.99
C ASN A 174 8.90 -24.20 22.45
N THR A 175 7.96 -24.41 21.53
CA THR A 175 6.62 -24.99 21.81
C THR A 175 6.50 -26.47 21.41
N VAL A 176 7.53 -27.06 20.83
CA VAL A 176 7.68 -28.47 20.48
C VAL A 176 8.68 -29.14 21.40
#